data_4503739558998108bd928127ec826160
#
_entry.id   4503739558998108bd928127ec826160
#
_cell.length_a   1.000
_cell.length_b   1.000
_cell.length_c   1.000
_cell.angle_alpha   90.00
_cell.angle_beta   90.00
_cell.angle_gamma   90.00
#
_symmetry.space_group_name_H-M   'P 1'
#
loop_
_entity.id
_entity.type
_entity.pdbx_description
1 polymer ?
#
loop_
_entity_poly.entity_id
_entity_poly.type
_entity_poly.pdbx_seq_one_letter_code
_entity_poly.pdbx_strand_id
1 'polypeptide(L)'
;MFQKEIHLKAVLFDMDGVLFNSMPYHAEAWHKVMLAHGLNLSREEAYLHEGRTGAGTINIVSQRQLGREATPEEIENIYHEKSEEFNKFPEPEPMPGAWELLQKIKNAGLTPMVVTGSGQRSLLDLSLIHI
;
A
#
# COMPACT_ATOMS: atom_id res chain seq x y z
N MET A 1 -14.55 -21.82 33.61
CA MET A 1 -13.87 -21.21 32.45
C MET A 1 -14.17 -19.72 32.47
N PHE A 2 -13.16 -18.89 32.64
CA PHE A 2 -13.33 -17.44 32.66
C PHE A 2 -13.34 -16.93 31.20
N GLN A 3 -14.50 -16.48 30.72
CA GLN A 3 -14.55 -15.71 29.47
C GLN A 3 -14.00 -14.32 29.79
N LYS A 4 -12.88 -14.00 29.15
CA LYS A 4 -12.33 -12.65 29.21
C LYS A 4 -13.18 -11.78 28.29
N GLU A 5 -13.92 -10.84 28.84
CA GLU A 5 -14.61 -9.85 28.03
C GLU A 5 -13.59 -9.01 27.25
N ILE A 6 -13.72 -9.02 25.93
CA ILE A 6 -12.88 -8.20 25.05
C ILE A 6 -13.65 -6.94 24.74
N HIS A 7 -13.11 -5.81 25.18
CA HIS A 7 -13.67 -4.49 24.86
C HIS A 7 -12.87 -3.86 23.72
N LEU A 8 -13.42 -3.91 22.50
CA LEU A 8 -12.84 -3.25 21.36
C LEU A 8 -12.99 -1.72 21.49
N LYS A 9 -11.94 -0.98 21.16
CA LYS A 9 -11.93 0.48 21.15
C LYS A 9 -11.66 1.06 19.78
N ALA A 10 -10.90 0.35 18.95
CA ALA A 10 -10.51 0.79 17.64
C ALA A 10 -10.45 -0.38 16.67
N VAL A 11 -10.57 -0.07 15.38
CA VAL A 11 -10.34 -1.01 14.29
C VAL A 11 -9.30 -0.42 13.36
N LEU A 12 -8.23 -1.14 13.16
CA LEU A 12 -7.11 -0.74 12.31
C LEU A 12 -7.30 -1.33 10.91
N PHE A 13 -7.22 -0.47 9.90
CA PHE A 13 -7.36 -0.85 8.50
C PHE A 13 -6.05 -0.65 7.76
N ASP A 14 -5.68 -1.62 6.94
CA ASP A 14 -4.76 -1.36 5.85
C ASP A 14 -5.47 -0.50 4.78
N MET A 15 -4.72 0.18 3.95
CA MET A 15 -5.25 1.08 2.93
C MET A 15 -5.35 0.40 1.58
N ASP A 16 -4.23 -0.01 1.02
CA ASP A 16 -4.15 -0.56 -0.33
C ASP A 16 -4.77 -1.95 -0.40
N GLY A 17 -5.75 -2.12 -1.29
CA GLY A 17 -6.48 -3.38 -1.44
C GLY A 17 -7.49 -3.69 -0.33
N VAL A 18 -7.62 -2.82 0.67
CA VAL A 18 -8.57 -2.95 1.78
C VAL A 18 -9.58 -1.80 1.76
N LEU A 19 -9.15 -0.57 1.83
CA LEU A 19 -10.00 0.60 1.73
C LEU A 19 -10.15 1.10 0.28
N PHE A 20 -9.07 1.03 -0.49
CA PHE A 20 -9.02 1.47 -1.88
C PHE A 20 -8.55 0.36 -2.81
N ASN A 21 -9.14 0.31 -4.00
CA ASN A 21 -8.71 -0.57 -5.09
C ASN A 21 -7.49 0.02 -5.80
N SER A 22 -6.39 0.17 -5.09
CA SER A 22 -5.15 0.81 -5.55
C SER A 22 -4.09 -0.17 -6.04
N MET A 23 -4.22 -1.47 -5.72
CA MET A 23 -3.20 -2.47 -6.05
C MET A 23 -2.91 -2.62 -7.54
N PRO A 24 -3.90 -2.57 -8.46
CA PRO A 24 -3.60 -2.60 -9.89
C PRO A 24 -2.69 -1.45 -10.34
N TYR A 25 -2.87 -0.26 -9.79
CA TYR A 25 -2.04 0.91 -10.08
C TYR A 25 -0.64 0.77 -9.48
N HIS A 26 -0.54 0.26 -8.26
CA HIS A 26 0.76 -0.05 -7.65
C HIS A 26 1.53 -1.09 -8.46
N ALA A 27 0.87 -2.16 -8.88
CA ALA A 27 1.50 -3.22 -9.66
C ALA A 27 2.03 -2.70 -11.01
N GLU A 28 1.24 -1.89 -11.69
CA GLU A 28 1.65 -1.27 -12.97
C GLU A 28 2.82 -0.31 -12.79
N ALA A 29 2.74 0.57 -11.78
CA ALA A 29 3.81 1.54 -11.49
C ALA A 29 5.13 0.83 -11.13
N TRP A 30 5.06 -0.19 -10.28
CA TRP A 30 6.24 -0.99 -9.92
C TRP A 30 6.84 -1.70 -11.14
N HIS A 31 6.01 -2.37 -11.94
CA HIS A 31 6.48 -3.07 -13.13
C HIS A 31 7.21 -2.14 -14.10
N LYS A 32 6.58 -1.02 -14.41
CA LYS A 32 7.11 -0.04 -15.36
C LYS A 32 8.42 0.58 -14.92
N VAL A 33 8.48 1.03 -13.67
CA VAL A 33 9.67 1.72 -13.14
C VAL A 33 10.81 0.75 -12.92
N MET A 34 10.56 -0.43 -12.38
CA MET A 34 11.61 -1.45 -12.24
C MET A 34 12.20 -1.83 -13.58
N LEU A 35 11.36 -2.01 -14.60
CA LEU A 35 11.84 -2.32 -15.96
C LEU A 35 12.72 -1.21 -16.53
N ALA A 36 12.38 0.06 -16.30
CA ALA A 36 13.18 1.20 -16.73
C ALA A 36 14.57 1.23 -16.06
N HIS A 37 14.71 0.66 -14.89
CA HIS A 37 15.99 0.50 -14.18
C HIS A 37 16.68 -0.85 -14.46
N GLY A 38 16.21 -1.61 -15.45
CA GLY A 38 16.78 -2.91 -15.81
C GLY A 38 16.47 -4.04 -14.84
N LEU A 39 15.48 -3.84 -13.95
CA LEU A 39 15.02 -4.83 -12.99
C LEU A 39 13.69 -5.43 -13.44
N ASN A 40 13.55 -6.74 -13.33
CA ASN A 40 12.33 -7.44 -13.70
C ASN A 40 11.47 -7.71 -12.48
N LEU A 41 10.35 -7.02 -12.40
CA LEU A 41 9.28 -7.25 -11.44
C LEU A 41 7.97 -7.34 -12.21
N SER A 42 7.37 -8.51 -12.26
CA SER A 42 6.08 -8.69 -12.92
C SER A 42 4.95 -8.03 -12.11
N ARG A 43 3.83 -7.76 -12.78
CA ARG A 43 2.63 -7.23 -12.10
C ARG A 43 2.11 -8.19 -11.03
N GLU A 44 2.10 -9.47 -11.34
CA GLU A 44 1.70 -10.53 -10.42
C GLU A 44 2.61 -10.59 -9.20
N GLU A 45 3.92 -10.48 -9.42
CA GLU A 45 4.89 -10.47 -8.32
C GLU A 45 4.73 -9.24 -7.42
N ALA A 46 4.36 -8.09 -7.97
CA ALA A 46 4.14 -6.89 -7.18
C ALA A 46 3.06 -7.08 -6.09
N TYR A 47 2.03 -7.89 -6.38
CA TYR A 47 1.02 -8.26 -5.38
C TYR A 47 1.60 -9.08 -4.23
N LEU A 48 2.60 -9.91 -4.48
CA LEU A 48 3.27 -10.70 -3.44
C LEU A 48 4.11 -9.86 -2.48
N HIS A 49 4.46 -8.66 -2.90
CA HIS A 49 5.22 -7.71 -2.08
C HIS A 49 4.31 -6.73 -1.31
N GLU A 50 3.00 -6.90 -1.39
CA GLU A 50 2.07 -6.07 -0.63
C GLU A 50 2.39 -6.12 0.87
N GLY A 51 2.33 -4.96 1.53
CA GLY A 51 2.68 -4.82 2.94
C GLY A 51 4.18 -4.61 3.20
N ARG A 52 5.05 -4.76 2.19
CA ARG A 52 6.47 -4.41 2.32
C ARG A 52 6.68 -2.91 2.12
N THR A 53 7.77 -2.42 2.68
CA THR A 53 8.26 -1.08 2.34
C THR A 53 8.78 -1.05 0.90
N GLY A 54 8.79 0.13 0.28
CA GLY A 54 9.35 0.29 -1.06
C GLY A 54 10.83 -0.14 -1.12
N ALA A 55 11.61 0.23 -0.13
CA ALA A 55 13.00 -0.19 -0.02
C ALA A 55 13.15 -1.72 0.07
N GLY A 56 12.28 -2.38 0.83
CA GLY A 56 12.29 -3.84 0.94
C GLY A 56 12.01 -4.53 -0.39
N THR A 57 11.04 -4.04 -1.16
CA THR A 57 10.72 -4.57 -2.49
C THR A 57 11.91 -4.38 -3.45
N ILE A 58 12.47 -3.19 -3.50
CA ILE A 58 13.62 -2.87 -4.37
C ILE A 58 14.81 -3.77 -4.03
N ASN A 59 15.13 -3.93 -2.75
CA ASN A 59 16.26 -4.74 -2.32
C ASN A 59 16.09 -6.23 -2.66
N ILE A 60 14.90 -6.78 -2.52
CA ILE A 60 14.63 -8.18 -2.88
C ILE A 60 14.89 -8.41 -4.37
N VAL A 61 14.38 -7.53 -5.22
CA VAL A 61 14.56 -7.66 -6.67
C VAL A 61 16.01 -7.42 -7.07
N SER A 62 16.67 -6.41 -6.50
CA SER A 62 18.08 -6.12 -6.75
C SER A 62 18.98 -7.28 -6.33
N GLN A 63 18.79 -7.82 -5.13
CA GLN A 63 19.55 -8.96 -4.65
C GLN A 63 19.40 -10.19 -5.54
N ARG A 64 18.19 -10.47 -5.98
CA ARG A 64 17.90 -11.60 -6.86
C ARG A 64 18.55 -11.45 -8.23
N GLN A 65 18.53 -10.27 -8.82
CA GLN A 65 18.96 -10.06 -10.21
C GLN A 65 20.38 -9.53 -10.35
N LEU A 66 20.88 -8.78 -9.38
CA LEU A 66 22.20 -8.18 -9.40
C LEU A 66 23.17 -8.78 -8.38
N GLY A 67 22.67 -9.66 -7.50
CA GLY A 67 23.47 -10.25 -6.43
C GLY A 67 23.89 -9.28 -5.34
N ARG A 68 23.28 -8.10 -5.26
CA ARG A 68 23.53 -7.09 -4.25
C ARG A 68 22.28 -6.33 -3.89
N GLU A 69 22.24 -5.72 -2.73
CA GLU A 69 21.22 -4.74 -2.39
C GLU A 69 21.40 -3.47 -3.22
N ALA A 70 20.29 -2.75 -3.41
CA ALA A 70 20.33 -1.43 -4.02
C ALA A 70 20.99 -0.42 -3.09
N THR A 71 21.67 0.56 -3.66
CA THR A 71 22.22 1.67 -2.87
C THR A 71 21.08 2.56 -2.37
N PRO A 72 21.29 3.34 -1.28
CA PRO A 72 20.29 4.31 -0.83
C PRO A 72 19.81 5.27 -1.92
N GLU A 73 20.69 5.71 -2.79
CA GLU A 73 20.38 6.59 -3.93
C GLU A 73 19.50 5.87 -4.97
N GLU A 74 19.81 4.63 -5.30
CA GLU A 74 19.00 3.82 -6.21
C GLU A 74 17.60 3.60 -5.64
N ILE A 75 17.49 3.30 -4.35
CA ILE A 75 16.19 3.14 -3.66
C ILE A 75 15.38 4.42 -3.73
N GLU A 76 15.98 5.56 -3.42
CA GLU A 76 15.30 6.85 -3.45
C GLU A 76 14.79 7.20 -4.84
N ASN A 77 15.63 7.03 -5.86
CA ASN A 77 15.29 7.33 -7.24
C ASN A 77 14.16 6.42 -7.75
N ILE A 78 14.29 5.11 -7.57
CA ILE A 78 13.27 4.14 -8.01
C ILE A 78 11.94 4.40 -7.31
N TYR A 79 11.98 4.61 -6.00
CA TYR A 79 10.75 4.85 -5.23
C TYR A 79 10.07 6.17 -5.60
N HIS A 80 10.86 7.22 -5.84
CA HIS A 80 10.35 8.51 -6.30
C HIS A 80 9.68 8.38 -7.66
N GLU A 81 10.34 7.77 -8.64
CA GLU A 81 9.77 7.53 -9.97
C GLU A 81 8.52 6.65 -9.92
N LYS A 82 8.52 5.62 -9.07
CA LYS A 82 7.34 4.78 -8.85
C LYS A 82 6.17 5.59 -8.29
N SER A 83 6.43 6.50 -7.38
CA SER A 83 5.40 7.37 -6.82
C SER A 83 4.85 8.33 -7.86
N GLU A 84 5.69 8.88 -8.72
CA GLU A 84 5.26 9.73 -9.84
C GLU A 84 4.42 8.94 -10.86
N GLU A 85 4.83 7.72 -11.21
CA GLU A 85 4.04 6.86 -12.10
C GLU A 85 2.68 6.52 -11.50
N PHE A 86 2.63 6.20 -10.21
CA PHE A 86 1.36 5.95 -9.51
C PHE A 86 0.44 7.17 -9.57
N ASN A 87 0.96 8.36 -9.40
CA ASN A 87 0.18 9.60 -9.41
C ASN A 87 -0.38 9.97 -10.79
N LYS A 88 0.06 9.33 -11.87
CA LYS A 88 -0.53 9.49 -13.21
C LYS A 88 -1.84 8.75 -13.39
N PHE A 89 -2.12 7.76 -12.55
CA PHE A 89 -3.39 7.04 -12.57
C PHE A 89 -4.51 7.89 -11.96
N PRO A 90 -5.77 7.61 -12.31
CA PRO A 90 -6.90 8.23 -11.62
C PRO A 90 -6.92 7.85 -10.14
N GLU A 91 -7.66 8.60 -9.34
CA GLU A 91 -7.87 8.25 -7.92
C GLU A 91 -8.46 6.85 -7.82
N PRO A 92 -7.88 5.98 -6.97
CA PRO A 92 -8.43 4.64 -6.77
C PRO A 92 -9.82 4.71 -6.17
N GLU A 93 -10.70 3.86 -6.66
CA GLU A 93 -12.04 3.74 -6.09
C GLU A 93 -11.99 3.03 -4.73
N PRO A 94 -12.92 3.37 -3.81
CA PRO A 94 -13.08 2.60 -2.58
C PRO A 94 -13.37 1.13 -2.88
N MET A 95 -12.85 0.24 -2.05
CA MET A 95 -13.22 -1.18 -2.13
C MET A 95 -14.72 -1.34 -1.82
N PRO A 96 -15.41 -2.26 -2.53
CA PRO A 96 -16.81 -2.54 -2.24
C PRO A 96 -17.04 -2.85 -0.76
N GLY A 97 -17.99 -2.15 -0.15
CA GLY A 97 -18.34 -2.32 1.26
C GLY A 97 -17.43 -1.60 2.27
N ALA A 98 -16.33 -0.98 1.83
CA ALA A 98 -15.41 -0.28 2.73
C ALA A 98 -16.08 0.89 3.44
N TRP A 99 -16.79 1.72 2.72
CA TRP A 99 -17.52 2.87 3.27
C TRP A 99 -18.58 2.45 4.28
N GLU A 100 -19.39 1.49 3.94
CA GLU A 100 -20.45 0.94 4.80
C GLU A 100 -19.87 0.35 6.09
N LEU A 101 -18.75 -0.35 6.00
CA LEU A 101 -18.06 -0.90 7.17
C LEU A 101 -17.51 0.21 8.07
N LEU A 102 -16.90 1.23 7.52
CA LEU A 102 -16.41 2.38 8.29
C LEU A 102 -17.56 3.08 9.03
N GLN A 103 -18.71 3.26 8.39
CA GLN A 103 -19.88 3.84 9.03
C GLN A 103 -20.42 2.97 10.17
N LYS A 104 -20.48 1.66 10.00
CA LYS A 104 -20.87 0.72 11.05
C LYS A 104 -19.94 0.79 12.26
N ILE A 105 -18.64 0.87 12.01
CA ILE A 105 -17.62 0.97 13.08
C ILE A 105 -17.79 2.27 13.86
N LYS A 106 -17.96 3.39 13.18
CA LYS A 106 -18.21 4.69 13.83
C LYS A 106 -19.52 4.68 14.61
N ASN A 107 -20.58 4.13 14.06
CA ASN A 107 -21.89 4.03 14.73
C ASN A 107 -21.87 3.12 15.96
N ALA A 108 -20.97 2.14 15.99
CA ALA A 108 -20.73 1.29 17.15
C ALA A 108 -19.87 1.97 18.25
N GLY A 109 -19.47 3.22 18.06
CA GLY A 109 -18.64 3.96 19.01
C GLY A 109 -17.16 3.57 18.98
N LEU A 110 -16.73 2.84 17.93
CA LEU A 110 -15.34 2.46 17.72
C LEU A 110 -14.62 3.50 16.86
N THR A 111 -13.31 3.59 17.03
CA THR A 111 -12.46 4.49 16.24
C THR A 111 -11.84 3.73 15.08
N PRO A 112 -12.16 4.09 13.81
CA PRO A 112 -11.44 3.56 12.67
C PRO A 112 -10.09 4.25 12.52
N MET A 113 -9.04 3.49 12.26
CA MET A 113 -7.68 3.98 12.07
C MET A 113 -7.07 3.34 10.82
N VAL A 114 -6.31 4.14 10.07
CA VAL A 114 -5.55 3.64 8.91
C VAL A 114 -4.12 3.37 9.35
N VAL A 115 -3.63 2.16 9.03
CA VAL A 115 -2.24 1.76 9.25
C VAL A 115 -1.71 1.28 7.91
N THR A 116 -0.77 1.99 7.34
CA THR A 116 -0.26 1.70 6.01
C THR A 116 1.26 1.86 5.94
N GLY A 117 1.91 0.97 5.18
CA GLY A 117 3.31 1.12 4.79
C GLY A 117 3.49 1.93 3.50
N SER A 118 2.39 2.37 2.88
CA SER A 118 2.43 3.15 1.65
C SER A 118 2.83 4.59 1.92
N GLY A 119 3.80 5.12 1.14
CA GLY A 119 4.19 6.52 1.14
C GLY A 119 3.30 7.43 0.29
N GLN A 120 2.18 6.92 -0.23
CA GLN A 120 1.28 7.67 -1.11
C GLN A 120 0.38 8.61 -0.30
N ARG A 121 0.83 9.84 -0.12
CA ARG A 121 0.10 10.87 0.65
C ARG A 121 -1.29 11.15 0.10
N SER A 122 -1.45 11.15 -1.22
CA SER A 122 -2.75 11.38 -1.87
C SER A 122 -3.83 10.39 -1.41
N LEU A 123 -3.48 9.12 -1.20
CA LEU A 123 -4.41 8.13 -0.68
C LEU A 123 -4.71 8.33 0.80
N LEU A 124 -3.73 8.75 1.59
CA LEU A 124 -3.92 9.09 3.00
C LEU A 124 -4.87 10.29 3.14
N ASP A 125 -4.70 11.32 2.33
CA ASP A 125 -5.57 12.49 2.33
C ASP A 125 -7.01 12.10 1.98
N LEU A 126 -7.21 11.25 0.98
CA LEU A 126 -8.53 10.72 0.63
C LEU A 126 -9.16 9.93 1.79
N SER A 127 -8.40 9.09 2.47
CA SER A 127 -8.91 8.32 3.60
C SER A 127 -9.30 9.21 4.78
N LEU A 128 -8.55 10.27 5.05
CA LEU A 128 -8.83 11.23 6.12
C LEU A 128 -10.09 12.07 5.85
N ILE A 129 -10.40 12.39 4.61
CA ILE A 129 -11.62 13.14 4.23
C ILE A 129 -12.88 12.30 4.52
N HIS A 130 -12.79 10.98 4.40
CA HIS A 130 -13.93 10.07 4.56
C HIS A 130 -14.06 9.46 5.95
N ILE A 131 -13.08 9.58 6.79
CA ILE A 131 -13.05 9.11 8.17
C ILE A 131 -13.31 10.25 9.17
#